data_5c926ffff342b23fd8f67c0eaa476eb6
#
_entry.id   5c926ffff342b23fd8f67c0eaa476eb6
#
_cell.length_a   1.000
_cell.length_b   1.000
_cell.length_c   1.000
_cell.angle_alpha   90.00
_cell.angle_beta   90.00
_cell.angle_gamma   90.00
#
_symmetry.space_group_name_H-M   'P 1'
#
loop_
_entity.id
_entity.type
_entity.pdbx_description
1 polymer ?
#
loop_
_entity_poly.entity_id
_entity_poly.type
_entity_poly.pdbx_seq_one_letter_code
_entity_poly.pdbx_strand_id
1 'polypeptide(L)'
;QVSVVEMSDQVMTPVDYEIATVVHQHFKSKGVGLHLQEAVTAFRPVEDGIDVVLKSGLVLQVDMVLLSIGVRPDVKLAREAGLEIGETGGIKVNEFLQTSHSDIYAVGDAIEFPNPVSGRPSLAFLAGPANKQGRICADNVVNGNHQKYRGSISTAIAKVFDLTVGATGLSAKMLDRLQIPYKEAIVHGASHAGYYPGA
;
A
#
# COMPACT_ATOMS: atom_id res chain seq x y z
N GLN A 1 13.89 -17.08 -14.49
CA GLN A 1 12.51 -17.24 -14.01
C GLN A 1 12.27 -16.38 -12.79
N VAL A 2 11.05 -15.85 -12.61
CA VAL A 2 10.68 -15.03 -11.44
C VAL A 2 9.70 -15.84 -10.58
N SER A 3 9.89 -15.79 -9.26
CA SER A 3 8.94 -16.32 -8.27
C SER A 3 8.53 -15.23 -7.30
N VAL A 4 7.26 -15.18 -6.97
CA VAL A 4 6.67 -14.29 -5.96
C VAL A 4 6.20 -15.14 -4.79
N VAL A 5 6.65 -14.81 -3.59
CA VAL A 5 6.22 -15.44 -2.33
C VAL A 5 5.44 -14.41 -1.53
N GLU A 6 4.21 -14.74 -1.16
CA GLU A 6 3.30 -13.87 -0.41
C GLU A 6 2.62 -14.63 0.73
N MET A 7 2.62 -14.05 1.92
CA MET A 7 2.02 -14.65 3.11
C MET A 7 0.49 -14.68 3.06
N SER A 8 -0.10 -13.71 2.35
CA SER A 8 -1.55 -13.64 2.16
C SER A 8 -2.01 -14.61 1.08
N ASP A 9 -3.31 -14.79 0.97
CA ASP A 9 -3.97 -15.56 -0.09
C ASP A 9 -3.99 -14.85 -1.45
N GLN A 10 -3.50 -13.60 -1.50
CA GLN A 10 -3.49 -12.79 -2.71
C GLN A 10 -2.30 -11.83 -2.76
N VAL A 11 -1.86 -11.48 -3.97
CA VAL A 11 -1.04 -10.29 -4.22
C VAL A 11 -1.93 -9.04 -4.29
N MET A 12 -1.30 -7.85 -4.26
CA MET A 12 -2.00 -6.56 -4.36
C MET A 12 -3.10 -6.40 -3.30
N THR A 13 -2.73 -6.52 -2.05
CA THR A 13 -3.62 -6.42 -0.88
C THR A 13 -4.58 -5.21 -0.84
N PRO A 14 -4.35 -4.05 -1.48
CA PRO A 14 -5.33 -2.97 -1.53
C PRO A 14 -6.62 -3.29 -2.32
N VAL A 15 -6.58 -4.23 -3.28
CA VAL A 15 -7.78 -4.62 -4.04
C VAL A 15 -8.45 -5.84 -3.42
N ASP A 16 -9.73 -6.06 -3.73
CA ASP A 16 -10.46 -7.24 -3.32
C ASP A 16 -9.99 -8.50 -4.07
N TYR A 17 -10.29 -9.67 -3.52
CA TYR A 17 -9.76 -10.95 -4.00
C TYR A 17 -10.14 -11.23 -5.46
N GLU A 18 -11.35 -10.88 -5.87
CA GLU A 18 -11.85 -11.07 -7.22
C GLU A 18 -10.99 -10.33 -8.26
N ILE A 19 -10.56 -9.12 -7.93
CA ILE A 19 -9.65 -8.33 -8.78
C ILE A 19 -8.24 -8.93 -8.73
N ALA A 20 -7.77 -9.34 -7.56
CA ALA A 20 -6.45 -9.96 -7.40
C ALA A 20 -6.32 -11.27 -8.19
N THR A 21 -7.39 -12.06 -8.33
CA THR A 21 -7.37 -13.31 -9.10
C THR A 21 -7.05 -13.10 -10.58
N VAL A 22 -7.46 -11.98 -11.17
CA VAL A 22 -7.09 -11.59 -12.54
C VAL A 22 -5.58 -11.39 -12.65
N VAL A 23 -4.98 -10.75 -11.65
CA VAL A 23 -3.51 -10.57 -11.57
C VAL A 23 -2.80 -11.91 -11.38
N HIS A 24 -3.36 -12.82 -10.55
CA HIS A 24 -2.79 -14.15 -10.36
C HIS A 24 -2.74 -14.95 -11.67
N GLN A 25 -3.83 -14.93 -12.44
CA GLN A 25 -3.89 -15.58 -13.73
C GLN A 25 -2.89 -14.95 -14.71
N HIS A 26 -2.77 -13.63 -14.69
CA HIS A 26 -1.84 -12.91 -15.54
C HIS A 26 -0.39 -13.27 -15.20
N PHE A 27 0.00 -13.33 -13.93
CA PHE A 27 1.31 -13.82 -13.50
C PHE A 27 1.61 -15.22 -14.03
N LYS A 28 0.67 -16.15 -13.87
CA LYS A 28 0.81 -17.53 -14.38
C LYS A 28 0.99 -17.55 -15.90
N SER A 29 0.23 -16.75 -16.65
CA SER A 29 0.34 -16.67 -18.11
C SER A 29 1.69 -16.11 -18.58
N LYS A 30 2.36 -15.31 -17.75
CA LYS A 30 3.70 -14.76 -18.00
C LYS A 30 4.83 -15.64 -17.44
N GLY A 31 4.52 -16.84 -16.93
CA GLY A 31 5.51 -17.78 -16.40
C GLY A 31 6.09 -17.43 -15.04
N VAL A 32 5.42 -16.53 -14.28
CA VAL A 32 5.81 -16.21 -12.90
C VAL A 32 5.32 -17.30 -11.96
N GLY A 33 6.22 -17.86 -11.15
CA GLY A 33 5.89 -18.75 -10.04
C GLY A 33 5.21 -17.94 -8.93
N LEU A 34 3.99 -18.32 -8.54
CA LEU A 34 3.23 -17.62 -7.50
C LEU A 34 2.97 -18.56 -6.33
N HIS A 35 3.59 -18.24 -5.17
CA HIS A 35 3.49 -19.00 -3.92
C HIS A 35 2.75 -18.15 -2.90
N LEU A 36 1.42 -18.33 -2.84
CA LEU A 36 0.53 -17.65 -1.90
C LEU A 36 0.39 -18.46 -0.61
N GLN A 37 0.00 -17.80 0.48
CA GLN A 37 -0.11 -18.36 1.84
C GLN A 37 1.20 -19.00 2.29
N GLU A 38 2.32 -18.51 1.76
CA GLU A 38 3.66 -18.99 2.03
C GLU A 38 4.54 -17.89 2.64
N ALA A 39 5.45 -18.31 3.49
CA ALA A 39 6.41 -17.42 4.13
C ALA A 39 7.82 -17.92 3.92
N VAL A 40 8.77 -17.02 3.72
CA VAL A 40 10.18 -17.35 3.74
C VAL A 40 10.62 -17.53 5.19
N THR A 41 11.22 -18.66 5.50
CA THR A 41 11.73 -19.00 6.83
C THR A 41 13.25 -18.88 6.94
N ALA A 42 13.97 -19.05 5.82
CA ALA A 42 15.42 -18.90 5.79
C ALA A 42 15.93 -18.57 4.40
N PHE A 43 17.08 -17.89 4.36
CA PHE A 43 17.93 -17.75 3.19
C PHE A 43 19.24 -18.50 3.47
N ARG A 44 19.65 -19.39 2.58
CA ARG A 44 20.88 -20.18 2.71
C ARG A 44 21.76 -19.91 1.50
N PRO A 45 22.93 -19.27 1.65
CA PRO A 45 23.89 -19.17 0.56
C PRO A 45 24.32 -20.56 0.10
N VAL A 46 24.39 -20.78 -1.20
CA VAL A 46 24.91 -21.98 -1.86
C VAL A 46 25.94 -21.58 -2.91
N GLU A 47 26.66 -22.55 -3.48
CA GLU A 47 27.75 -22.27 -4.43
C GLU A 47 27.29 -21.41 -5.62
N ASP A 48 26.10 -21.71 -6.16
CA ASP A 48 25.51 -21.05 -7.32
C ASP A 48 24.18 -20.33 -6.95
N GLY A 49 24.19 -19.45 -5.95
CA GLY A 49 23.03 -18.62 -5.64
C GLY A 49 22.55 -18.67 -4.18
N ILE A 50 21.24 -18.65 -4.00
CA ILE A 50 20.58 -18.60 -2.69
C ILE A 50 19.43 -19.59 -2.68
N ASP A 51 19.42 -20.48 -1.70
CA ASP A 51 18.25 -21.29 -1.38
C ASP A 51 17.30 -20.49 -0.50
N VAL A 52 16.11 -20.23 -1.01
CA VAL A 52 15.01 -19.60 -0.29
C VAL A 52 14.10 -20.69 0.25
N VAL A 53 14.12 -20.91 1.57
CA VAL A 53 13.34 -21.94 2.24
C VAL A 53 11.97 -21.39 2.63
N LEU A 54 10.91 -22.03 2.17
CA LEU A 54 9.53 -21.66 2.48
C LEU A 54 9.00 -22.42 3.70
N LYS A 55 7.94 -21.93 4.30
CA LYS A 55 7.27 -22.53 5.47
C LYS A 55 6.77 -23.95 5.18
N SER A 56 6.34 -24.25 3.96
CA SER A 56 5.93 -25.58 3.52
C SER A 56 7.08 -26.59 3.44
N GLY A 57 8.33 -26.12 3.50
CA GLY A 57 9.52 -26.92 3.25
C GLY A 57 10.00 -26.87 1.79
N LEU A 58 9.27 -26.23 0.88
CA LEU A 58 9.73 -25.99 -0.48
C LEU A 58 10.98 -25.11 -0.46
N VAL A 59 11.97 -25.46 -1.28
CA VAL A 59 13.20 -24.67 -1.46
C VAL A 59 13.22 -24.14 -2.89
N LEU A 60 13.37 -22.82 -3.03
CA LEU A 60 13.54 -22.15 -4.31
C LEU A 60 14.99 -21.71 -4.44
N GLN A 61 15.75 -22.29 -5.39
CA GLN A 61 17.10 -21.83 -5.70
C GLN A 61 17.02 -20.66 -6.67
N VAL A 62 17.64 -19.54 -6.31
CA VAL A 62 17.58 -18.27 -7.05
C VAL A 62 18.92 -17.57 -7.07
N ASP A 63 19.15 -16.74 -8.09
CA ASP A 63 20.36 -15.91 -8.22
C ASP A 63 20.27 -14.62 -7.36
N MET A 64 19.04 -14.16 -7.12
CA MET A 64 18.78 -12.89 -6.42
C MET A 64 17.46 -12.94 -5.66
N VAL A 65 17.44 -12.31 -4.49
CA VAL A 65 16.24 -12.08 -3.70
C VAL A 65 15.96 -10.60 -3.58
N LEU A 66 14.74 -10.19 -3.94
CA LEU A 66 14.24 -8.84 -3.71
C LEU A 66 13.25 -8.87 -2.53
N LEU A 67 13.61 -8.21 -1.44
CA LEU A 67 12.73 -8.07 -0.29
C LEU A 67 11.76 -6.91 -0.49
N SER A 68 10.48 -7.22 -0.69
CA SER A 68 9.38 -6.26 -0.83
C SER A 68 8.32 -6.52 0.24
N ILE A 69 8.74 -6.48 1.51
CA ILE A 69 7.96 -6.91 2.67
C ILE A 69 7.19 -5.76 3.36
N GLY A 70 6.97 -4.68 2.63
CA GLY A 70 6.24 -3.51 3.09
C GLY A 70 7.12 -2.43 3.71
N VAL A 71 6.47 -1.35 4.12
CA VAL A 71 7.08 -0.17 4.72
C VAL A 71 6.40 0.19 6.02
N ARG A 72 7.13 0.87 6.90
CA ARG A 72 6.61 1.42 8.17
C ARG A 72 7.07 2.85 8.33
N PRO A 73 6.28 3.71 8.98
CA PRO A 73 6.72 5.06 9.32
C PRO A 73 8.00 5.02 10.16
N ASP A 74 9.01 5.78 9.77
CA ASP A 74 10.15 6.01 10.67
C ASP A 74 9.82 7.18 11.59
N VAL A 75 9.46 6.84 12.82
CA VAL A 75 9.03 7.80 13.85
C VAL A 75 10.00 7.90 15.00
N LYS A 76 11.21 7.33 14.86
CA LYS A 76 12.18 7.29 15.96
C LYS A 76 12.49 8.70 16.47
N LEU A 77 12.88 9.60 15.60
CA LEU A 77 13.22 10.99 15.94
C LEU A 77 12.01 11.74 16.56
N ALA A 78 10.83 11.54 15.99
CA ALA A 78 9.61 12.15 16.51
C ALA A 78 9.28 11.69 17.94
N ARG A 79 9.44 10.40 18.19
CA ARG A 79 9.24 9.80 19.53
C ARG A 79 10.27 10.29 20.54
N GLU A 80 11.53 10.38 20.16
CA GLU A 80 12.61 10.92 21.00
C GLU A 80 12.40 12.40 21.31
N ALA A 81 11.77 13.16 20.39
CA ALA A 81 11.38 14.54 20.60
C ALA A 81 10.07 14.70 21.41
N GLY A 82 9.45 13.61 21.86
CA GLY A 82 8.22 13.64 22.67
C GLY A 82 6.95 13.93 21.86
N LEU A 83 6.96 13.78 20.52
CA LEU A 83 5.77 13.98 19.70
C LEU A 83 4.80 12.80 19.84
N GLU A 84 3.50 13.06 19.71
CA GLU A 84 2.46 12.04 19.74
C GLU A 84 2.56 11.16 18.51
N ILE A 85 2.60 9.83 18.74
CA ILE A 85 2.50 8.81 17.71
C ILE A 85 1.09 8.21 17.79
N GLY A 86 0.43 8.14 16.66
CA GLY A 86 -0.93 7.64 16.58
C GLY A 86 -1.04 6.10 16.57
N GLU A 87 -2.27 5.61 16.51
CA GLU A 87 -2.57 4.17 16.62
C GLU A 87 -2.08 3.36 15.41
N THR A 88 -1.91 3.99 14.25
CA THR A 88 -1.35 3.34 13.05
C THR A 88 0.18 3.31 13.06
N GLY A 89 0.81 3.94 14.06
CA GLY A 89 2.25 4.06 14.19
C GLY A 89 2.84 5.28 13.50
N GLY A 90 2.03 6.14 12.86
CA GLY A 90 2.45 7.40 12.24
C GLY A 90 2.50 8.56 13.25
N ILE A 91 3.20 9.63 12.89
CA ILE A 91 3.21 10.89 13.65
C ILE A 91 1.81 11.50 13.55
N LYS A 92 1.18 11.74 14.69
CA LYS A 92 -0.13 12.34 14.73
C LYS A 92 -0.06 13.82 14.37
N VAL A 93 -0.91 14.24 13.42
CA VAL A 93 -1.00 15.64 13.00
C VAL A 93 -2.45 16.12 13.02
N ASN A 94 -2.62 17.44 13.18
CA ASN A 94 -3.91 18.08 13.02
C ASN A 94 -4.21 18.37 11.51
N GLU A 95 -5.34 19.00 11.24
CA GLU A 95 -5.77 19.34 9.88
C GLU A 95 -4.84 20.32 9.15
N PHE A 96 -3.91 20.97 9.84
CA PHE A 96 -2.89 21.87 9.29
C PHE A 96 -1.53 21.21 9.12
N LEU A 97 -1.42 19.90 9.38
CA LEU A 97 -0.19 19.10 9.36
C LEU A 97 0.80 19.45 10.50
N GLN A 98 0.31 20.11 11.53
CA GLN A 98 1.06 20.44 12.74
C GLN A 98 0.97 19.27 13.72
N THR A 99 2.09 18.94 14.35
CA THR A 99 2.19 17.84 15.34
C THR A 99 1.61 18.24 16.70
N SER A 100 1.85 17.43 17.72
CA SER A 100 1.53 17.78 19.11
C SER A 100 2.35 18.94 19.66
N HIS A 101 3.42 19.37 18.96
CA HIS A 101 4.19 20.55 19.28
C HIS A 101 3.91 21.67 18.26
N SER A 102 3.60 22.89 18.74
CA SER A 102 3.15 24.01 17.92
C SER A 102 4.14 24.46 16.83
N ASP A 103 5.42 24.24 17.02
CA ASP A 103 6.46 24.70 16.09
C ASP A 103 6.96 23.58 15.17
N ILE A 104 6.35 22.39 15.27
CA ILE A 104 6.77 21.21 14.49
C ILE A 104 5.63 20.73 13.62
N TYR A 105 5.92 20.58 12.34
CA TYR A 105 5.02 20.01 11.33
C TYR A 105 5.58 18.68 10.82
N ALA A 106 4.69 17.81 10.37
CA ALA A 106 5.07 16.56 9.76
C ALA A 106 4.24 16.27 8.51
N VAL A 107 4.86 15.66 7.49
CA VAL A 107 4.25 15.34 6.20
C VAL A 107 4.78 14.03 5.64
N GLY A 108 4.11 13.49 4.63
CA GLY A 108 4.54 12.31 3.89
C GLY A 108 4.16 11.01 4.56
N ASP A 109 4.94 9.98 4.29
CA ASP A 109 4.67 8.59 4.67
C ASP A 109 4.68 8.37 6.19
N ALA A 110 5.31 9.29 6.94
CA ALA A 110 5.46 9.18 8.39
C ALA A 110 4.25 9.65 9.20
N ILE A 111 3.26 10.32 8.58
CA ILE A 111 2.15 10.91 9.32
C ILE A 111 0.91 10.03 9.36
N GLU A 112 0.19 10.12 10.47
CA GLU A 112 -1.17 9.60 10.63
C GLU A 112 -2.19 10.72 10.44
N PHE A 113 -3.21 10.47 9.62
CA PHE A 113 -4.30 11.41 9.37
C PHE A 113 -5.64 10.67 9.23
N PRO A 114 -6.80 11.34 9.43
CA PRO A 114 -8.10 10.72 9.25
C PRO A 114 -8.35 10.35 7.77
N ASN A 115 -8.75 9.12 7.51
CA ASN A 115 -9.23 8.71 6.18
C ASN A 115 -10.59 9.38 5.90
N PRO A 116 -10.77 10.08 4.76
CA PRO A 116 -12.01 10.84 4.49
C PRO A 116 -13.26 9.97 4.34
N VAL A 117 -13.12 8.68 4.06
CA VAL A 117 -14.25 7.75 3.89
C VAL A 117 -14.67 7.13 5.21
N SER A 118 -13.71 6.60 5.97
CA SER A 118 -14.00 5.89 7.23
C SER A 118 -13.96 6.78 8.47
N GLY A 119 -13.35 7.96 8.39
CA GLY A 119 -13.03 8.79 9.54
C GLY A 119 -11.95 8.20 10.47
N ARG A 120 -11.47 6.99 10.18
CA ARG A 120 -10.46 6.31 11.02
C ARG A 120 -9.05 6.79 10.69
N PRO A 121 -8.14 6.74 11.67
CA PRO A 121 -6.72 7.00 11.42
C PRO A 121 -6.15 6.12 10.31
N SER A 122 -5.32 6.69 9.45
CA SER A 122 -4.73 6.02 8.30
C SER A 122 -3.35 6.56 7.95
N LEU A 123 -2.59 5.76 7.20
CA LEU A 123 -1.34 6.10 6.57
C LEU A 123 -1.52 6.10 5.05
N ALA A 124 -0.70 6.85 4.32
CA ALA A 124 -0.67 6.79 2.86
C ALA A 124 0.78 6.87 2.36
N PHE A 125 1.34 5.74 1.98
CA PHE A 125 2.69 5.61 1.41
C PHE A 125 2.65 5.91 -0.10
N LEU A 126 2.31 7.18 -0.44
CA LEU A 126 2.07 7.61 -1.81
C LEU A 126 2.63 9.01 -2.06
N ALA A 127 3.34 9.17 -3.17
CA ALA A 127 3.96 10.43 -3.56
C ALA A 127 2.96 11.58 -3.78
N GLY A 128 1.76 11.30 -4.30
CA GLY A 128 0.71 12.30 -4.54
C GLY A 128 0.26 13.00 -3.25
N PRO A 129 -0.21 12.26 -2.23
CA PRO A 129 -0.50 12.79 -0.91
C PRO A 129 0.68 13.55 -0.28
N ALA A 130 1.88 12.97 -0.29
CA ALA A 130 3.08 13.59 0.27
C ALA A 130 3.41 14.95 -0.36
N ASN A 131 3.35 15.05 -1.69
CA ASN A 131 3.54 16.32 -2.41
C ASN A 131 2.49 17.38 -2.05
N LYS A 132 1.22 16.97 -1.95
CA LYS A 132 0.14 17.87 -1.54
C LYS A 132 0.34 18.37 -0.11
N GLN A 133 0.69 17.45 0.79
CA GLN A 133 0.98 17.78 2.19
C GLN A 133 2.16 18.75 2.30
N GLY A 134 3.24 18.52 1.56
CA GLY A 134 4.41 19.41 1.56
C GLY A 134 4.07 20.86 1.18
N ARG A 135 3.21 21.06 0.16
CA ARG A 135 2.76 22.39 -0.24
C ARG A 135 1.90 23.05 0.82
N ILE A 136 0.91 22.34 1.37
CA ILE A 136 0.05 22.83 2.44
C ILE A 136 0.88 23.18 3.69
N CYS A 137 1.82 22.32 4.05
CA CYS A 137 2.69 22.54 5.18
C CYS A 137 3.54 23.79 5.01
N ALA A 138 4.18 23.98 3.84
CA ALA A 138 4.99 25.16 3.55
C ALA A 138 4.17 26.46 3.69
N ASP A 139 2.96 26.48 3.16
CA ASP A 139 2.04 27.61 3.30
C ASP A 139 1.69 27.87 4.77
N ASN A 140 1.37 26.84 5.53
CA ASN A 140 0.98 26.95 6.93
C ASN A 140 2.13 27.42 7.81
N VAL A 141 3.35 26.98 7.54
CA VAL A 141 4.56 27.41 8.27
C VAL A 141 4.83 28.90 8.06
N VAL A 142 4.66 29.42 6.85
CA VAL A 142 5.00 30.82 6.51
C VAL A 142 3.87 31.78 6.83
N ASN A 143 2.62 31.41 6.57
CA ASN A 143 1.46 32.29 6.62
C ASN A 143 0.52 32.04 7.81
N GLY A 144 0.90 31.11 8.70
CA GLY A 144 0.05 30.60 9.78
C GLY A 144 -0.93 29.55 9.29
N ASN A 145 -1.48 28.77 10.21
CA ASN A 145 -2.37 27.65 9.95
C ASN A 145 -3.69 28.08 9.31
N HIS A 146 -3.78 28.08 7.99
CA HIS A 146 -4.98 28.49 7.23
C HIS A 146 -5.39 27.47 6.16
N GLN A 147 -4.48 26.65 5.65
CA GLN A 147 -4.79 25.59 4.67
C GLN A 147 -4.97 24.23 5.34
N LYS A 148 -6.15 23.64 5.16
CA LYS A 148 -6.48 22.32 5.73
C LYS A 148 -6.12 21.19 4.78
N TYR A 149 -5.44 20.16 5.30
CA TYR A 149 -5.29 18.89 4.64
C TYR A 149 -6.51 18.01 4.93
N ARG A 150 -7.26 17.65 3.90
CA ARG A 150 -8.52 16.89 4.01
C ARG A 150 -8.33 15.37 3.98
N GLY A 151 -7.09 14.90 4.12
CA GLY A 151 -6.76 13.47 4.02
C GLY A 151 -6.56 12.97 2.60
N SER A 152 -6.44 11.67 2.46
CA SER A 152 -6.28 10.97 1.18
C SER A 152 -7.18 9.73 1.14
N ILE A 153 -7.78 9.48 -0.01
CA ILE A 153 -8.49 8.24 -0.32
C ILE A 153 -7.57 7.16 -0.89
N SER A 154 -6.27 7.40 -0.88
CA SER A 154 -5.21 6.44 -1.27
C SER A 154 -5.38 5.87 -2.68
N THR A 155 -5.66 6.74 -3.67
CA THR A 155 -5.71 6.31 -5.07
C THR A 155 -4.32 5.88 -5.53
N ALA A 156 -4.21 4.65 -6.02
CA ALA A 156 -2.98 4.06 -6.52
C ALA A 156 -3.21 3.30 -7.82
N ILE A 157 -2.20 3.28 -8.68
CA ILE A 157 -2.19 2.52 -9.93
C ILE A 157 -0.88 1.77 -10.02
N ALA A 158 -0.96 0.48 -10.36
CA ALA A 158 0.21 -0.35 -10.62
C ALA A 158 0.07 -1.05 -11.98
N LYS A 159 1.18 -1.17 -12.69
CA LYS A 159 1.25 -1.93 -13.93
C LYS A 159 1.92 -3.28 -13.66
N VAL A 160 1.25 -4.35 -14.06
CA VAL A 160 1.72 -5.74 -13.95
C VAL A 160 1.84 -6.28 -15.37
N PHE A 161 3.02 -6.21 -15.95
CA PHE A 161 3.27 -6.44 -17.39
C PHE A 161 2.39 -5.50 -18.25
N ASP A 162 1.44 -6.03 -19.00
CA ASP A 162 0.48 -5.33 -19.85
C ASP A 162 -0.87 -5.07 -19.14
N LEU A 163 -1.08 -5.65 -17.97
CA LEU A 163 -2.26 -5.40 -17.13
C LEU A 163 -2.04 -4.16 -16.26
N THR A 164 -3.04 -3.27 -16.21
CA THR A 164 -3.05 -2.12 -15.30
C THR A 164 -4.12 -2.33 -14.23
N VAL A 165 -3.74 -2.17 -12.97
CA VAL A 165 -4.64 -2.30 -11.82
C VAL A 165 -4.68 -0.97 -11.08
N GLY A 166 -5.87 -0.41 -10.93
CA GLY A 166 -6.11 0.81 -10.15
C GLY A 166 -7.01 0.54 -8.95
N ALA A 167 -6.75 1.22 -7.85
CA ALA A 167 -7.60 1.19 -6.67
C ALA A 167 -7.76 2.60 -6.09
N THR A 168 -8.93 2.86 -5.52
CA THR A 168 -9.21 4.12 -4.82
C THR A 168 -10.20 3.88 -3.69
N GLY A 169 -10.02 4.56 -2.57
CA GLY A 169 -10.91 4.41 -1.42
C GLY A 169 -10.66 3.11 -0.64
N LEU A 170 -11.71 2.50 -0.15
CA LEU A 170 -11.68 1.31 0.70
C LEU A 170 -12.23 0.10 -0.06
N SER A 171 -11.51 -1.01 -0.03
CA SER A 171 -11.97 -2.29 -0.56
C SER A 171 -13.02 -2.92 0.37
N ALA A 172 -13.82 -3.88 -0.15
CA ALA A 172 -14.83 -4.59 0.62
C ALA A 172 -14.23 -5.21 1.89
N LYS A 173 -13.09 -5.90 1.79
CA LYS A 173 -12.39 -6.48 2.96
C LYS A 173 -11.91 -5.45 3.98
N MET A 174 -11.63 -4.21 3.56
CA MET A 174 -11.31 -3.13 4.50
C MET A 174 -12.56 -2.63 5.21
N LEU A 175 -13.68 -2.50 4.48
CA LEU A 175 -14.97 -2.11 5.04
C LEU A 175 -15.49 -3.15 6.06
N ASP A 176 -15.31 -4.45 5.77
CA ASP A 176 -15.61 -5.55 6.69
C ASP A 176 -14.82 -5.44 8.00
N ARG A 177 -13.50 -5.21 7.92
CA ARG A 177 -12.65 -5.01 9.10
C ARG A 177 -13.07 -3.81 9.94
N LEU A 178 -13.55 -2.76 9.29
CA LEU A 178 -14.02 -1.54 9.93
C LEU A 178 -15.49 -1.63 10.36
N GLN A 179 -16.18 -2.70 10.02
CA GLN A 179 -17.62 -2.92 10.27
C GLN A 179 -18.48 -1.80 9.66
N ILE A 180 -18.10 -1.30 8.49
CA ILE A 180 -18.83 -0.28 7.74
C ILE A 180 -19.73 -1.00 6.73
N PRO A 181 -21.08 -0.81 6.79
CA PRO A 181 -21.99 -1.39 5.83
C PRO A 181 -21.73 -0.88 4.41
N TYR A 182 -21.75 -1.77 3.43
CA TYR A 182 -21.58 -1.42 2.02
C TYR A 182 -22.48 -2.28 1.12
N LYS A 183 -22.54 -1.90 -0.14
CA LYS A 183 -23.06 -2.74 -1.24
C LYS A 183 -21.95 -2.93 -2.25
N GLU A 184 -21.84 -4.13 -2.76
CA GLU A 184 -20.84 -4.49 -3.74
C GLU A 184 -21.48 -4.80 -5.09
N ALA A 185 -20.79 -4.44 -6.17
CA ALA A 185 -21.12 -4.85 -7.52
C ALA A 185 -19.83 -5.12 -8.29
N ILE A 186 -19.68 -6.32 -8.84
CA ILE A 186 -18.57 -6.72 -9.68
C ILE A 186 -19.05 -6.78 -11.11
N VAL A 187 -18.36 -6.07 -12.01
CA VAL A 187 -18.69 -6.05 -13.42
C VAL A 187 -17.44 -6.32 -14.26
N HIS A 188 -17.63 -7.07 -15.33
CA HIS A 188 -16.60 -7.30 -16.35
C HIS A 188 -16.95 -6.45 -17.56
N GLY A 189 -16.24 -5.32 -17.69
CA GLY A 189 -16.41 -4.40 -18.81
C GLY A 189 -15.33 -4.61 -19.88
N ALA A 190 -15.63 -4.26 -21.12
CA ALA A 190 -14.65 -4.09 -22.18
C ALA A 190 -14.28 -2.61 -22.32
N SER A 191 -13.10 -2.32 -22.92
CA SER A 191 -12.66 -0.94 -23.19
C SER A 191 -13.59 -0.21 -24.15
N HIS A 192 -14.25 -0.97 -25.02
CA HIS A 192 -15.26 -0.49 -25.99
C HIS A 192 -16.14 -1.67 -26.43
N ALA A 193 -17.16 -1.38 -27.24
CA ALA A 193 -18.06 -2.41 -27.75
C ALA A 193 -17.30 -3.46 -28.59
N GLY A 194 -17.60 -4.75 -28.38
CA GLY A 194 -16.87 -5.88 -28.97
C GLY A 194 -16.88 -6.00 -30.50
N TYR A 195 -17.63 -5.12 -31.19
CA TYR A 195 -17.58 -5.05 -32.66
C TYR A 195 -16.52 -4.09 -33.21
N TYR A 196 -15.79 -3.36 -32.35
CA TYR A 196 -14.65 -2.57 -32.77
C TYR A 196 -13.36 -3.41 -32.77
N PRO A 197 -12.43 -3.21 -33.71
CA PRO A 197 -11.16 -3.89 -33.71
C PRO A 197 -10.36 -3.62 -32.41
N GLY A 198 -9.81 -4.66 -31.80
CA GLY A 198 -8.99 -4.56 -30.59
C GLY A 198 -9.78 -4.50 -29.27
N ALA A 199 -11.06 -4.89 -29.29
CA ALA A 199 -11.87 -5.07 -28.07
C ALA A 199 -11.39 -6.25 -27.24
#